data_57f55c581ed83eefd47bc8c357345404
#
_entry.id   57f55c581ed83eefd47bc8c357345404
#
_cell.length_a   1.000
_cell.length_b   1.000
_cell.length_c   1.000
_cell.angle_alpha   90.00
_cell.angle_beta   90.00
_cell.angle_gamma   90.00
#
_symmetry.space_group_name_H-M   'P 1'
#
loop_
_entity.id
_entity.type
_entity.pdbx_description
1 polymer ?
#
loop_
_entity_poly.entity_id
_entity_poly.type
_entity_poly.pdbx_seq_one_letter_code
_entity_poly.pdbx_strand_id
1 'polypeptide(L)'
;LSPDIYQKHELLCGSPAHFQGDQRDVVFLSMVDSPSEGPLSLRDADANRKLFKKRYNVAASRAKDQMWLVHSLNHESDLKSGDIRKRLIQHMIDPKAWQRQLDELVSKTDSPFEEKVLASLLQRGFKVYPQYKVGAYRIDLVVSFGRKRIAIECDGEQWHGPEKLQEDMDRQAILERLGWKFIRIRGSVFFRNQDLEMEKVFTRLNELGILPESTSDLE
;
A
#
# COMPACT_ATOMS: atom_id res chain seq x y z
N LEU A 1 -29.04 -21.07 17.20
CA LEU A 1 -29.02 -20.54 18.57
C LEU A 1 -30.43 -20.08 18.94
N SER A 2 -30.85 -20.34 20.20
CA SER A 2 -32.13 -19.86 20.69
C SER A 2 -32.13 -18.35 20.95
N PRO A 3 -33.30 -17.68 20.91
CA PRO A 3 -33.39 -16.25 21.23
C PRO A 3 -32.77 -15.88 22.58
N ASP A 4 -32.90 -16.76 23.58
CA ASP A 4 -32.33 -16.54 24.91
C ASP A 4 -30.80 -16.44 24.91
N ILE A 5 -30.14 -17.20 24.04
CA ILE A 5 -28.67 -17.15 23.89
C ILE A 5 -28.28 -15.81 23.27
N TYR A 6 -29.00 -15.33 22.26
CA TYR A 6 -28.74 -14.03 21.65
C TYR A 6 -28.85 -12.91 22.68
N GLN A 7 -29.91 -12.93 23.50
CA GLN A 7 -30.12 -11.92 24.51
C GLN A 7 -29.10 -12.02 25.66
N LYS A 8 -28.86 -13.24 26.16
CA LYS A 8 -27.92 -13.47 27.26
C LYS A 8 -26.49 -13.04 26.95
N HIS A 9 -26.04 -13.22 25.72
CA HIS A 9 -24.67 -12.93 25.28
C HIS A 9 -24.58 -11.67 24.40
N GLU A 10 -25.67 -10.90 24.30
CA GLU A 10 -25.75 -9.68 23.49
C GLU A 10 -25.25 -9.88 22.08
N LEU A 11 -25.60 -11.03 21.47
CA LEU A 11 -25.09 -11.38 20.13
C LEU A 11 -25.74 -10.49 19.08
N LEU A 12 -24.92 -9.90 18.22
CA LEU A 12 -25.35 -9.12 17.07
C LEU A 12 -24.84 -9.78 15.80
N CYS A 13 -25.73 -10.04 14.85
CA CYS A 13 -25.39 -10.57 13.53
C CYS A 13 -25.89 -9.63 12.44
N GLY A 14 -25.03 -9.28 11.50
CA GLY A 14 -25.41 -8.37 10.42
C GLY A 14 -24.24 -7.97 9.52
N SER A 15 -24.52 -7.08 8.58
CA SER A 15 -23.50 -6.47 7.73
C SER A 15 -22.68 -5.42 8.52
N PRO A 16 -21.48 -5.03 8.05
CA PRO A 16 -20.68 -4.01 8.72
C PRO A 16 -21.42 -2.71 9.03
N ALA A 17 -22.41 -2.34 8.20
CA ALA A 17 -23.21 -1.13 8.42
C ALA A 17 -24.06 -1.20 9.72
N HIS A 18 -24.52 -2.38 10.10
CA HIS A 18 -25.27 -2.57 11.34
C HIS A 18 -24.43 -2.37 12.61
N PHE A 19 -23.11 -2.45 12.47
CA PHE A 19 -22.16 -2.28 13.58
C PHE A 19 -21.58 -0.87 13.65
N GLN A 20 -22.09 0.07 12.88
CA GLN A 20 -21.57 1.43 12.88
C GLN A 20 -21.83 2.10 14.23
N GLY A 21 -20.75 2.50 14.94
CA GLY A 21 -20.81 3.07 16.28
C GLY A 21 -20.83 2.05 17.42
N ASP A 22 -20.97 0.76 17.11
CA ASP A 22 -21.03 -0.32 18.10
C ASP A 22 -19.69 -1.08 18.17
N GLN A 23 -19.30 -1.55 19.33
CA GLN A 23 -18.10 -2.34 19.58
C GLN A 23 -18.42 -3.58 20.39
N ARG A 24 -17.69 -4.65 20.16
CA ARG A 24 -17.81 -5.93 20.88
C ARG A 24 -16.43 -6.43 21.29
N ASP A 25 -16.37 -7.14 22.38
CA ASP A 25 -15.12 -7.73 22.86
C ASP A 25 -14.58 -8.72 21.82
N VAL A 26 -15.46 -9.53 21.23
CA VAL A 26 -15.12 -10.49 20.19
C VAL A 26 -15.94 -10.25 18.92
N VAL A 27 -15.30 -10.19 17.78
CA VAL A 27 -15.95 -10.06 16.47
C VAL A 27 -15.54 -11.20 15.56
N PHE A 28 -16.53 -11.86 14.96
CA PHE A 28 -16.34 -12.84 13.88
C PHE A 28 -16.67 -12.18 12.56
N LEU A 29 -15.67 -12.07 11.68
CA LEU A 29 -15.87 -11.62 10.30
C LEU A 29 -15.90 -12.83 9.38
N SER A 30 -17.07 -13.14 8.82
CA SER A 30 -17.22 -14.23 7.85
C SER A 30 -17.13 -13.70 6.42
N MET A 31 -16.18 -14.20 5.66
CA MET A 31 -16.08 -14.00 4.22
C MET A 31 -16.76 -15.18 3.51
N VAL A 32 -17.98 -14.95 3.02
CA VAL A 32 -18.81 -15.99 2.40
C VAL A 32 -18.58 -16.10 0.88
N ASP A 33 -17.46 -15.56 0.39
CA ASP A 33 -17.10 -15.65 -1.01
C ASP A 33 -16.55 -17.06 -1.30
N SER A 34 -16.98 -17.66 -2.42
CA SER A 34 -16.44 -18.93 -2.91
C SER A 34 -16.18 -18.81 -4.41
N PRO A 35 -14.97 -19.15 -4.90
CA PRO A 35 -14.71 -19.20 -6.32
C PRO A 35 -15.43 -20.40 -6.93
N SER A 36 -16.14 -20.21 -8.05
CA SER A 36 -16.75 -21.30 -8.82
C SER A 36 -15.90 -21.66 -10.04
N GLU A 37 -15.36 -20.67 -10.74
CA GLU A 37 -14.53 -20.85 -11.92
C GLU A 37 -13.47 -19.73 -11.98
N GLY A 38 -12.28 -20.00 -11.43
CA GLY A 38 -11.16 -19.05 -11.41
C GLY A 38 -11.24 -17.97 -10.33
N PRO A 39 -10.29 -17.04 -10.32
CA PRO A 39 -10.19 -16.03 -9.27
C PRO A 39 -11.40 -15.11 -9.19
N LEU A 40 -11.79 -14.74 -7.97
CA LEU A 40 -12.90 -13.85 -7.71
C LEU A 40 -12.67 -12.45 -8.33
N SER A 41 -13.78 -11.75 -8.61
CA SER A 41 -13.73 -10.36 -9.06
C SER A 41 -13.05 -9.48 -8.02
N LEU A 42 -12.15 -8.60 -8.49
CA LEU A 42 -11.36 -7.72 -7.65
C LEU A 42 -12.24 -6.79 -6.80
N ARG A 43 -12.00 -6.75 -5.49
CA ARG A 43 -12.51 -5.72 -4.59
C ARG A 43 -11.39 -4.75 -4.26
N ASP A 44 -11.19 -3.77 -5.14
CA ASP A 44 -10.19 -2.73 -4.96
C ASP A 44 -10.56 -1.82 -3.78
N ALA A 45 -9.58 -1.55 -2.91
CA ALA A 45 -9.76 -0.71 -1.73
C ALA A 45 -10.14 0.74 -2.09
N ASP A 46 -9.66 1.24 -3.21
CA ASP A 46 -9.83 2.64 -3.63
C ASP A 46 -10.93 2.84 -4.70
N ALA A 47 -11.43 1.76 -5.30
CA ALA A 47 -12.54 1.82 -6.25
C ALA A 47 -13.87 2.18 -5.58
N ASN A 48 -14.85 2.60 -6.38
CA ASN A 48 -16.21 2.91 -5.95
C ASN A 48 -16.28 3.83 -4.71
N ARG A 49 -15.57 4.96 -4.73
CA ARG A 49 -15.49 5.92 -3.62
C ARG A 49 -15.01 5.27 -2.31
N LYS A 50 -14.09 4.34 -2.41
CA LYS A 50 -13.52 3.58 -1.27
C LYS A 50 -14.56 2.75 -0.51
N LEU A 51 -15.60 2.28 -1.18
CA LEU A 51 -16.71 1.57 -0.55
C LEU A 51 -16.24 0.30 0.19
N PHE A 52 -15.42 -0.52 -0.47
CA PHE A 52 -14.90 -1.73 0.14
C PHE A 52 -13.98 -1.41 1.32
N LYS A 53 -13.07 -0.44 1.16
CA LYS A 53 -12.20 0.03 2.23
C LYS A 53 -13.01 0.48 3.47
N LYS A 54 -14.06 1.27 3.27
CA LYS A 54 -14.93 1.71 4.36
C LYS A 54 -15.61 0.53 5.07
N ARG A 55 -16.16 -0.42 4.32
CA ARG A 55 -16.84 -1.60 4.89
C ARG A 55 -15.88 -2.47 5.71
N TYR A 56 -14.69 -2.77 5.18
CA TYR A 56 -13.70 -3.58 5.89
C TYR A 56 -13.10 -2.83 7.10
N ASN A 57 -12.90 -1.52 7.00
CA ASN A 57 -12.48 -0.70 8.15
C ASN A 57 -13.52 -0.73 9.27
N VAL A 58 -14.80 -0.58 8.94
CA VAL A 58 -15.87 -0.70 9.96
C VAL A 58 -15.82 -2.08 10.60
N ALA A 59 -15.78 -3.17 9.81
CA ALA A 59 -15.74 -4.53 10.34
C ALA A 59 -14.54 -4.77 11.26
N ALA A 60 -13.32 -4.42 10.80
CA ALA A 60 -12.09 -4.66 11.54
C ALA A 60 -11.98 -3.81 12.82
N SER A 61 -12.55 -2.59 12.84
CA SER A 61 -12.47 -1.68 13.99
C SER A 61 -13.53 -1.91 15.07
N ARG A 62 -14.35 -2.95 14.96
CA ARG A 62 -15.43 -3.24 15.93
C ARG A 62 -14.98 -4.13 17.07
N ALA A 63 -13.92 -4.91 16.89
CA ALA A 63 -13.36 -5.75 17.95
C ALA A 63 -12.57 -4.91 18.96
N LYS A 64 -12.84 -5.11 20.25
CA LYS A 64 -12.04 -4.54 21.34
C LYS A 64 -10.86 -5.46 21.69
N ASP A 65 -11.14 -6.76 21.85
CA ASP A 65 -10.14 -7.73 22.33
C ASP A 65 -9.73 -8.73 21.26
N GLN A 66 -10.70 -9.30 20.52
CA GLN A 66 -10.42 -10.35 19.55
C GLN A 66 -11.21 -10.19 18.27
N MET A 67 -10.53 -10.42 17.14
CA MET A 67 -11.15 -10.54 15.83
C MET A 67 -10.82 -11.89 15.21
N TRP A 68 -11.86 -12.60 14.80
CA TRP A 68 -11.75 -13.88 14.11
C TRP A 68 -12.17 -13.73 12.66
N LEU A 69 -11.30 -14.12 11.74
CA LEU A 69 -11.62 -14.14 10.32
C LEU A 69 -11.95 -15.57 9.90
N VAL A 70 -13.17 -15.79 9.41
CA VAL A 70 -13.64 -17.09 8.92
C VAL A 70 -13.80 -17.02 7.41
N HIS A 71 -13.07 -17.87 6.68
CA HIS A 71 -13.12 -17.93 5.21
C HIS A 71 -12.73 -19.32 4.70
N SER A 72 -13.15 -19.62 3.47
CA SER A 72 -12.76 -20.83 2.71
C SER A 72 -11.80 -20.51 1.56
N LEU A 73 -11.36 -19.26 1.41
CA LEU A 73 -10.56 -18.78 0.31
C LEU A 73 -9.09 -19.20 0.44
N ASN A 74 -8.50 -19.66 -0.64
CA ASN A 74 -7.05 -19.64 -0.79
C ASN A 74 -6.64 -18.26 -1.30
N HIS A 75 -5.96 -17.49 -0.45
CA HIS A 75 -5.63 -16.10 -0.76
C HIS A 75 -4.62 -15.94 -1.91
N GLU A 76 -3.87 -17.00 -2.26
CA GLU A 76 -2.93 -16.98 -3.38
C GLU A 76 -3.65 -17.18 -4.73
N SER A 77 -4.50 -18.22 -4.82
CA SER A 77 -5.15 -18.64 -6.09
C SER A 77 -6.49 -17.95 -6.35
N ASP A 78 -7.28 -17.68 -5.29
CA ASP A 78 -8.66 -17.25 -5.44
C ASP A 78 -8.84 -15.74 -5.48
N LEU A 79 -7.82 -14.99 -5.04
CA LEU A 79 -7.88 -13.53 -4.92
C LEU A 79 -6.79 -12.86 -5.75
N LYS A 80 -7.23 -11.90 -6.55
CA LYS A 80 -6.33 -11.05 -7.34
C LYS A 80 -5.51 -10.14 -6.43
N SER A 81 -4.36 -9.71 -6.93
CA SER A 81 -3.57 -8.70 -6.27
C SER A 81 -4.34 -7.38 -6.15
N GLY A 82 -4.02 -6.61 -5.11
CA GLY A 82 -4.76 -5.40 -4.77
C GLY A 82 -6.14 -5.67 -4.14
N ASP A 83 -6.59 -6.94 -4.05
CA ASP A 83 -7.85 -7.28 -3.40
C ASP A 83 -7.76 -7.05 -1.89
N ILE A 84 -8.68 -6.26 -1.36
CA ILE A 84 -8.70 -5.93 0.06
C ILE A 84 -8.91 -7.17 0.95
N ARG A 85 -9.59 -8.21 0.44
CA ARG A 85 -9.75 -9.50 1.15
C ARG A 85 -8.40 -10.20 1.31
N LYS A 86 -7.59 -10.24 0.24
CA LYS A 86 -6.23 -10.81 0.27
C LYS A 86 -5.37 -10.11 1.31
N ARG A 87 -5.36 -8.79 1.29
CA ARG A 87 -4.61 -7.98 2.27
C ARG A 87 -5.06 -8.25 3.70
N LEU A 88 -6.36 -8.39 3.94
CA LEU A 88 -6.88 -8.69 5.28
C LEU A 88 -6.47 -10.09 5.74
N ILE A 89 -6.60 -11.11 4.87
CA ILE A 89 -6.20 -12.48 5.21
C ILE A 89 -4.70 -12.53 5.52
N GLN A 90 -3.86 -11.94 4.67
CA GLN A 90 -2.41 -11.89 4.90
C GLN A 90 -2.05 -11.20 6.21
N HIS A 91 -2.72 -10.07 6.52
CA HIS A 91 -2.53 -9.38 7.80
C HIS A 91 -2.96 -10.24 9.00
N MET A 92 -4.04 -11.02 8.89
CA MET A 92 -4.48 -11.91 9.97
C MET A 92 -3.54 -13.11 10.18
N ILE A 93 -2.92 -13.60 9.10
CA ILE A 93 -1.91 -14.67 9.19
C ILE A 93 -0.62 -14.16 9.85
N ASP A 94 -0.13 -12.99 9.43
CA ASP A 94 1.08 -12.37 9.98
C ASP A 94 0.92 -10.84 10.10
N PRO A 95 0.38 -10.38 11.23
CA PRO A 95 0.15 -8.95 11.47
C PRO A 95 1.42 -8.09 11.41
N LYS A 96 2.59 -8.69 11.64
CA LYS A 96 3.88 -8.00 11.68
C LYS A 96 4.66 -8.09 10.36
N ALA A 97 4.21 -8.86 9.38
CA ALA A 97 4.93 -9.02 8.12
C ALA A 97 5.18 -7.67 7.43
N TRP A 98 4.13 -6.86 7.33
CA TRP A 98 4.22 -5.52 6.77
C TRP A 98 5.22 -4.64 7.53
N GLN A 99 5.16 -4.64 8.86
CA GLN A 99 6.05 -3.82 9.68
C GLN A 99 7.51 -4.26 9.49
N ARG A 100 7.79 -5.56 9.51
CA ARG A 100 9.15 -6.07 9.28
C ARG A 100 9.70 -5.67 7.92
N GLN A 101 8.88 -5.80 6.86
CA GLN A 101 9.28 -5.39 5.51
C GLN A 101 9.54 -3.89 5.44
N LEU A 102 8.68 -3.09 6.05
CA LEU A 102 8.84 -1.65 6.11
C LEU A 102 10.12 -1.28 6.85
N ASP A 103 10.35 -1.84 8.05
CA ASP A 103 11.53 -1.56 8.87
C ASP A 103 12.83 -1.90 8.12
N GLU A 104 12.86 -3.03 7.40
CA GLU A 104 14.01 -3.41 6.58
C GLU A 104 14.29 -2.42 5.46
N LEU A 105 13.26 -1.93 4.77
CA LEU A 105 13.42 -1.00 3.66
C LEU A 105 13.70 0.43 4.15
N VAL A 106 13.08 0.84 5.25
CA VAL A 106 13.31 2.14 5.90
C VAL A 106 14.75 2.25 6.39
N SER A 107 15.32 1.18 6.92
CA SER A 107 16.73 1.18 7.34
C SER A 107 17.72 1.51 6.22
N LYS A 108 17.27 1.50 4.96
CA LYS A 108 18.07 1.80 3.77
C LYS A 108 17.86 3.22 3.25
N THR A 109 16.91 3.97 3.77
CA THR A 109 16.66 5.38 3.37
C THR A 109 17.59 6.34 4.12
N ASP A 110 17.89 7.48 3.50
CA ASP A 110 18.81 8.47 4.06
C ASP A 110 18.08 9.60 4.81
N SER A 111 16.75 9.69 4.71
CA SER A 111 15.97 10.76 5.34
C SER A 111 14.55 10.34 5.76
N PRO A 112 13.98 11.00 6.81
CA PRO A 112 12.58 10.79 7.20
C PRO A 112 11.57 11.15 6.11
N PHE A 113 11.96 11.97 5.14
CA PHE A 113 11.13 12.30 3.98
C PHE A 113 11.03 11.11 3.04
N GLU A 114 12.15 10.51 2.68
CA GLU A 114 12.20 9.29 1.87
C GLU A 114 11.41 8.14 2.52
N GLU A 115 11.53 7.98 3.86
CA GLU A 115 10.78 6.98 4.62
C GLU A 115 9.26 7.10 4.42
N LYS A 116 8.73 8.33 4.49
CA LYS A 116 7.29 8.58 4.31
C LYS A 116 6.83 8.32 2.89
N VAL A 117 7.62 8.71 1.89
CA VAL A 117 7.35 8.45 0.47
C VAL A 117 7.39 6.94 0.22
N LEU A 118 8.43 6.26 0.70
CA LEU A 118 8.60 4.80 0.61
C LEU A 118 7.39 4.07 1.22
N ALA A 119 7.01 4.42 2.45
CA ALA A 119 5.86 3.82 3.13
C ALA A 119 4.56 3.98 2.34
N SER A 120 4.33 5.17 1.76
CA SER A 120 3.14 5.45 0.95
C SER A 120 3.11 4.61 -0.34
N LEU A 121 4.24 4.44 -1.00
CA LEU A 121 4.39 3.61 -2.21
C LEU A 121 4.14 2.12 -1.91
N LEU A 122 4.80 1.61 -0.86
CA LEU A 122 4.64 0.22 -0.43
C LEU A 122 3.20 -0.07 0.02
N GLN A 123 2.58 0.85 0.76
CA GLN A 123 1.18 0.73 1.20
C GLN A 123 0.21 0.64 0.02
N ARG A 124 0.54 1.29 -1.11
CA ARG A 124 -0.23 1.22 -2.35
C ARG A 124 0.05 -0.05 -3.16
N GLY A 125 1.04 -0.85 -2.76
CA GLY A 125 1.42 -2.11 -3.40
C GLY A 125 2.46 -1.99 -4.50
N PHE A 126 3.19 -0.88 -4.59
CA PHE A 126 4.29 -0.74 -5.53
C PHE A 126 5.54 -1.45 -5.03
N LYS A 127 6.31 -2.02 -5.95
CA LYS A 127 7.64 -2.57 -5.68
C LYS A 127 8.68 -1.47 -5.72
N VAL A 128 9.33 -1.22 -4.58
CA VAL A 128 10.24 -0.09 -4.39
C VAL A 128 11.61 -0.55 -3.93
N TYR A 129 12.64 0.05 -4.51
CA TYR A 129 14.03 -0.16 -4.13
C TYR A 129 14.61 1.17 -3.64
N PRO A 130 14.84 1.34 -2.33
CA PRO A 130 15.49 2.52 -1.80
C PRO A 130 16.98 2.54 -2.12
N GLN A 131 17.53 3.73 -2.28
CA GLN A 131 18.95 4.01 -2.49
C GLN A 131 19.57 3.17 -3.62
N TYR A 132 18.89 3.18 -4.79
CA TYR A 132 19.24 2.34 -5.94
C TYR A 132 20.50 2.84 -6.64
N LYS A 133 21.50 1.97 -6.77
CA LYS A 133 22.79 2.31 -7.42
C LYS A 133 22.73 2.12 -8.95
N VAL A 134 23.15 3.15 -9.67
CA VAL A 134 23.33 3.15 -11.13
C VAL A 134 24.73 3.64 -11.44
N GLY A 135 25.67 2.74 -11.64
CA GLY A 135 27.08 3.09 -11.77
C GLY A 135 27.61 3.79 -10.51
N ALA A 136 28.10 5.02 -10.68
CA ALA A 136 28.58 5.87 -9.58
C ALA A 136 27.45 6.66 -8.90
N TYR A 137 26.23 6.64 -9.44
CA TYR A 137 25.11 7.43 -8.97
C TYR A 137 24.17 6.62 -8.08
N ARG A 138 23.41 7.32 -7.24
CA ARG A 138 22.42 6.76 -6.35
C ARG A 138 21.10 7.51 -6.53
N ILE A 139 20.01 6.76 -6.66
CA ILE A 139 18.64 7.27 -6.80
C ILE A 139 17.91 6.98 -5.48
N ASP A 140 17.22 7.96 -4.92
CA ASP A 140 16.58 7.82 -3.61
C ASP A 140 15.62 6.63 -3.57
N LEU A 141 14.69 6.56 -4.52
CA LEU A 141 13.76 5.44 -4.64
C LEU A 141 13.59 5.07 -6.12
N VAL A 142 13.57 3.78 -6.42
CA VAL A 142 13.21 3.27 -7.74
C VAL A 142 11.96 2.42 -7.63
N VAL A 143 10.92 2.77 -8.38
CA VAL A 143 9.70 1.96 -8.49
C VAL A 143 9.76 1.13 -9.76
N SER A 144 9.46 -0.16 -9.65
CA SER A 144 9.50 -1.08 -10.79
C SER A 144 8.17 -1.79 -11.04
N PHE A 145 7.91 -2.11 -12.31
CA PHE A 145 6.82 -2.99 -12.72
C PHE A 145 7.22 -3.73 -14.01
N GLY A 146 7.36 -5.05 -13.94
CA GLY A 146 7.94 -5.84 -15.01
C GLY A 146 9.34 -5.35 -15.39
N ARG A 147 9.54 -4.95 -16.66
CA ARG A 147 10.82 -4.39 -17.14
C ARG A 147 10.92 -2.87 -17.01
N LYS A 148 9.86 -2.20 -16.60
CA LYS A 148 9.84 -0.73 -16.45
C LYS A 148 10.38 -0.32 -15.09
N ARG A 149 11.08 0.78 -15.04
CA ARG A 149 11.62 1.39 -13.81
C ARG A 149 11.48 2.90 -13.90
N ILE A 150 11.08 3.51 -12.80
CA ILE A 150 10.96 4.97 -12.67
C ILE A 150 11.73 5.39 -11.42
N ALA A 151 12.56 6.41 -11.58
CA ALA A 151 13.27 7.05 -10.49
C ALA A 151 12.36 8.03 -9.76
N ILE A 152 12.38 8.02 -8.43
CA ILE A 152 11.74 9.03 -7.60
C ILE A 152 12.84 9.68 -6.77
N GLU A 153 12.95 11.00 -6.89
CA GLU A 153 13.87 11.84 -6.12
C GLU A 153 13.06 12.65 -5.10
N CYS A 154 13.52 12.62 -3.87
CA CYS A 154 12.92 13.32 -2.73
C CYS A 154 13.69 14.60 -2.45
N ASP A 155 13.35 15.70 -3.16
CA ASP A 155 14.04 16.97 -3.06
C ASP A 155 13.73 17.66 -1.71
N GLY A 156 14.62 17.50 -0.74
CA GLY A 156 14.60 18.26 0.52
C GLY A 156 14.89 19.74 0.30
N GLU A 157 14.51 20.60 1.25
CA GLU A 157 14.71 22.05 1.18
C GLU A 157 16.14 22.51 1.56
N GLN A 158 17.12 21.63 1.55
CA GLN A 158 18.50 22.09 1.75
C GLN A 158 18.94 22.91 0.54
N TRP A 159 19.13 24.20 0.79
CA TRP A 159 19.69 25.13 -0.19
C TRP A 159 21.11 24.69 -0.54
N HIS A 160 21.27 24.06 -1.66
CA HIS A 160 22.58 23.72 -2.20
C HIS A 160 23.10 24.89 -3.01
N GLY A 161 24.33 25.28 -2.79
CA GLY A 161 24.97 26.35 -3.55
C GLY A 161 24.99 26.04 -5.07
N PRO A 162 25.26 27.06 -5.93
CA PRO A 162 25.21 26.93 -7.39
C PRO A 162 26.01 25.74 -7.96
N GLU A 163 27.13 25.39 -7.33
CA GLU A 163 28.01 24.29 -7.75
C GLU A 163 27.32 22.93 -7.62
N LYS A 164 26.61 22.69 -6.51
CA LYS A 164 25.87 21.45 -6.27
C LYS A 164 24.66 21.30 -7.20
N LEU A 165 24.04 22.44 -7.54
CA LEU A 165 22.95 22.46 -8.52
C LEU A 165 23.43 21.98 -9.89
N GLN A 166 24.61 22.40 -10.32
CA GLN A 166 25.20 21.98 -11.60
C GLN A 166 25.51 20.48 -11.60
N GLU A 167 26.11 19.96 -10.53
CA GLU A 167 26.40 18.53 -10.37
C GLU A 167 25.11 17.68 -10.41
N ASP A 168 24.04 18.13 -9.76
CA ASP A 168 22.74 17.45 -9.78
C ASP A 168 22.10 17.46 -11.16
N MET A 169 22.22 18.57 -11.90
CA MET A 169 21.73 18.66 -13.28
C MET A 169 22.53 17.75 -14.22
N ASP A 170 23.84 17.70 -14.09
CA ASP A 170 24.71 16.85 -14.90
C ASP A 170 24.44 15.37 -14.60
N ARG A 171 24.27 15.01 -13.33
CA ARG A 171 23.87 13.67 -12.88
C ARG A 171 22.54 13.26 -13.52
N GLN A 172 21.54 14.11 -13.43
CA GLN A 172 20.23 13.85 -14.02
C GLN A 172 20.33 13.67 -15.54
N ALA A 173 21.02 14.55 -16.23
CA ALA A 173 21.19 14.48 -17.69
C ALA A 173 21.85 13.17 -18.14
N ILE A 174 22.81 12.66 -17.38
CA ILE A 174 23.45 11.36 -17.65
C ILE A 174 22.44 10.23 -17.48
N LEU A 175 21.68 10.20 -16.38
CA LEU A 175 20.71 9.16 -16.11
C LEU A 175 19.54 9.18 -17.11
N GLU A 176 19.07 10.37 -17.52
CA GLU A 176 18.05 10.52 -18.57
C GLU A 176 18.52 9.99 -19.93
N ARG A 177 19.77 10.23 -20.30
CA ARG A 177 20.38 9.63 -21.51
C ARG A 177 20.46 8.10 -21.45
N LEU A 178 20.56 7.54 -20.25
CA LEU A 178 20.49 6.09 -20.02
C LEU A 178 19.04 5.56 -20.00
N GLY A 179 18.05 6.41 -20.27
CA GLY A 179 16.64 6.05 -20.38
C GLY A 179 15.86 6.12 -19.07
N TRP A 180 16.44 6.65 -18.00
CA TRP A 180 15.74 6.86 -16.76
C TRP A 180 14.71 7.98 -16.88
N LYS A 181 13.51 7.75 -16.33
CA LYS A 181 12.48 8.78 -16.16
C LYS A 181 12.36 9.09 -14.68
N PHE A 182 12.19 10.38 -14.37
CA PHE A 182 12.15 10.87 -13.02
C PHE A 182 10.78 11.40 -12.62
N ILE A 183 10.42 11.17 -11.37
CA ILE A 183 9.37 11.87 -10.64
C ILE A 183 10.06 12.57 -9.47
N ARG A 184 9.93 13.89 -9.37
CA ARG A 184 10.49 14.67 -8.28
C ARG A 184 9.41 15.07 -7.31
N ILE A 185 9.65 14.85 -6.03
CA ILE A 185 8.75 15.22 -4.94
C ILE A 185 9.46 16.29 -4.11
N ARG A 186 8.88 17.48 -4.06
CA ARG A 186 9.43 18.57 -3.25
C ARG A 186 8.95 18.47 -1.82
N GLY A 187 9.87 18.54 -0.85
CA GLY A 187 9.57 18.43 0.58
C GLY A 187 8.53 19.45 1.04
N SER A 188 8.66 20.73 0.67
CA SER A 188 7.71 21.78 1.02
C SER A 188 6.28 21.51 0.56
N VAL A 189 6.11 20.91 -0.61
CA VAL A 189 4.79 20.55 -1.14
C VAL A 189 4.25 19.32 -0.42
N PHE A 190 5.10 18.31 -0.28
CA PHE A 190 4.76 17.05 0.37
C PHE A 190 4.31 17.26 1.84
N PHE A 191 5.09 17.99 2.65
CA PHE A 191 4.75 18.20 4.06
C PHE A 191 3.54 19.12 4.27
N ARG A 192 3.17 19.92 3.25
CA ARG A 192 1.93 20.72 3.31
C ARG A 192 0.68 19.86 3.11
N ASN A 193 0.70 18.91 2.20
CA ASN A 193 -0.40 17.97 1.94
C ASN A 193 0.12 16.67 1.33
N GLN A 194 0.50 15.73 2.19
CA GLN A 194 1.09 14.46 1.80
C GLN A 194 0.17 13.63 0.90
N ASP A 195 -1.11 13.53 1.25
CA ASP A 195 -2.07 12.70 0.51
C ASP A 195 -2.25 13.20 -0.93
N LEU A 196 -2.41 14.53 -1.09
CA LEU A 196 -2.57 15.13 -2.42
C LEU A 196 -1.32 14.95 -3.28
N GLU A 197 -0.13 15.12 -2.70
CA GLU A 197 1.12 14.98 -3.45
C GLU A 197 1.36 13.53 -3.85
N MET A 198 1.11 12.58 -2.95
CA MET A 198 1.23 11.15 -3.28
C MET A 198 0.21 10.70 -4.33
N GLU A 199 -1.02 11.22 -4.34
CA GLU A 199 -1.99 10.92 -5.40
C GLU A 199 -1.49 11.39 -6.79
N LYS A 200 -0.78 12.52 -6.88
CA LYS A 200 -0.15 12.95 -8.14
C LYS A 200 0.95 11.96 -8.56
N VAL A 201 1.77 11.51 -7.60
CA VAL A 201 2.81 10.51 -7.86
C VAL A 201 2.19 9.21 -8.37
N PHE A 202 1.14 8.70 -7.73
CA PHE A 202 0.45 7.49 -8.17
C PHE A 202 -0.17 7.64 -9.57
N THR A 203 -0.79 8.78 -9.85
CA THR A 203 -1.33 9.09 -11.18
C THR A 203 -0.21 9.07 -12.21
N ARG A 204 0.92 9.71 -11.91
CA ARG A 204 2.06 9.75 -12.83
C ARG A 204 2.71 8.38 -13.05
N LEU A 205 2.83 7.56 -12.03
CA LEU A 205 3.29 6.18 -12.16
C LEU A 205 2.38 5.37 -13.08
N ASN A 206 1.06 5.48 -12.91
CA ASN A 206 0.07 4.80 -13.74
C ASN A 206 0.16 5.24 -15.22
N GLU A 207 0.30 6.55 -15.50
CA GLU A 207 0.51 7.08 -16.85
C GLU A 207 1.78 6.53 -17.52
N LEU A 208 2.83 6.30 -16.72
CA LEU A 208 4.08 5.71 -17.19
C LEU A 208 4.00 4.18 -17.29
N GLY A 209 2.86 3.59 -16.91
CA GLY A 209 2.59 2.17 -16.96
C GLY A 209 3.31 1.37 -15.87
N ILE A 210 3.58 2.01 -14.75
CA ILE A 210 3.99 1.37 -13.49
C ILE A 210 2.73 1.16 -12.66
N LEU A 211 2.38 -0.10 -12.46
CA LEU A 211 1.21 -0.48 -11.68
C LEU A 211 1.65 -1.11 -10.35
N PRO A 212 0.80 -1.09 -9.33
CA PRO A 212 1.03 -1.90 -8.14
C PRO A 212 1.19 -3.38 -8.53
N GLU A 213 2.14 -4.08 -7.90
CA GLU A 213 2.36 -5.50 -8.20
C GLU A 213 1.09 -6.32 -7.99
N SER A 214 0.74 -7.05 -9.03
CA SER A 214 -0.16 -8.18 -8.91
C SER A 214 0.68 -9.40 -8.52
N THR A 215 0.22 -10.20 -7.56
CA THR A 215 0.92 -11.41 -7.09
C THR A 215 1.14 -12.47 -8.19
N SER A 216 0.73 -12.20 -9.42
CA SER A 216 0.99 -13.05 -10.60
C SER A 216 2.36 -12.83 -11.25
N ASP A 217 3.16 -11.87 -10.78
CA ASP A 217 4.46 -11.52 -11.36
C ASP A 217 5.66 -12.05 -10.54
N LEU A 218 5.41 -13.01 -9.63
CA LEU A 218 6.44 -13.70 -8.85
C LEU A 218 6.68 -15.15 -9.33
N GLU A 219 6.75 -15.34 -10.64
CA GLU A 219 7.35 -16.54 -11.25
C GLU A 219 8.70 -16.24 -11.87
#